data_2a3ada5022b02c459b7f280623706c6e
#
_entry.id   2a3ada5022b02c459b7f280623706c6e
#
_cell.length_a   1.000
_cell.length_b   1.000
_cell.length_c   1.000
_cell.angle_alpha   90.00
_cell.angle_beta   90.00
_cell.angle_gamma   90.00
#
_symmetry.space_group_name_H-M   'P 1'
#
loop_
_entity.id
_entity.type
_entity.pdbx_description
1 polymer ?
#
loop_
_entity_poly.entity_id
_entity_poly.type
_entity_poly.pdbx_seq_one_letter_code
_entity_poly.pdbx_strand_id
1 'polypeptide(L)' 'MTTPASTLDDMAEVFDALGHSTRREILDLLRLHPGCSVGELARNFDTTRVAVMHHLRILENSGLVISLKEGRVRQLFHN' A
#
# COMPACT_ATOMS: atom_id res chain seq x y z
N MET A 1 12.92 -8.28 33.07
CA MET A 1 13.41 -8.57 31.72
C MET A 1 12.71 -7.68 30.69
N THR A 2 13.49 -7.04 29.89
CA THR A 2 12.92 -6.23 28.83
C THR A 2 12.15 -7.13 27.89
N THR A 3 10.93 -6.79 27.69
CA THR A 3 10.09 -7.60 26.85
C THR A 3 10.32 -7.24 25.39
N PRO A 4 10.62 -8.22 24.53
CA PRO A 4 10.65 -7.98 23.10
C PRO A 4 9.32 -7.41 22.59
N ALA A 5 8.24 -7.72 23.29
CA ALA A 5 6.92 -7.23 22.94
C ALA A 5 6.84 -5.69 22.97
N SER A 6 7.47 -5.06 23.96
CA SER A 6 7.50 -3.60 24.07
C SER A 6 8.19 -2.95 22.87
N THR A 7 9.33 -3.54 22.46
CA THR A 7 10.06 -3.06 21.28
C THR A 7 9.27 -3.30 20.00
N LEU A 8 8.62 -4.45 19.92
CA LEU A 8 7.79 -4.78 18.77
C LEU A 8 6.59 -3.85 18.64
N ASP A 9 5.98 -3.49 19.78
CA ASP A 9 4.86 -2.55 19.78
C ASP A 9 5.28 -1.17 19.31
N ASP A 10 6.46 -0.69 19.76
CA ASP A 10 7.00 0.59 19.33
C ASP A 10 7.29 0.59 17.82
N MET A 11 7.88 -0.51 17.33
CA MET A 11 8.14 -0.66 15.90
C MET A 11 6.84 -0.74 15.10
N ALA A 12 5.84 -1.43 15.63
CA ALA A 12 4.55 -1.55 14.98
C ALA A 12 3.88 -0.19 14.84
N GLU A 13 3.97 0.67 15.85
CA GLU A 13 3.42 2.01 15.79
C GLU A 13 4.10 2.85 14.71
N VAL A 14 5.44 2.76 14.61
CA VAL A 14 6.19 3.49 13.59
C VAL A 14 5.82 3.00 12.19
N PHE A 15 5.80 1.70 12.00
CA PHE A 15 5.43 1.12 10.71
C PHE A 15 3.98 1.43 10.34
N ASP A 16 3.09 1.44 11.32
CA ASP A 16 1.69 1.77 11.07
C ASP A 16 1.54 3.23 10.64
N ALA A 17 2.22 4.15 11.32
CA ALA A 17 2.21 5.56 10.94
C ALA A 17 2.74 5.77 9.53
N LEU A 18 3.89 5.16 9.20
CA LEU A 18 4.47 5.22 7.86
C LEU A 18 3.54 4.58 6.83
N GLY A 19 2.90 3.46 7.22
CA GLY A 19 1.95 2.78 6.37
C GLY A 19 0.72 3.61 6.05
N HIS A 20 0.23 4.39 7.01
CA HIS A 20 -0.89 5.30 6.80
C HIS A 20 -0.54 6.37 5.77
N SER A 21 0.63 6.96 5.88
CA SER A 21 1.13 7.97 4.94
C SER A 21 1.24 7.39 3.53
N THR A 22 1.85 6.22 3.41
CA THR A 22 2.02 5.53 2.13
C THR A 22 0.68 5.17 1.51
N ARG A 23 -0.24 4.66 2.32
CA ARG A 23 -1.58 4.30 1.84
C ARG A 23 -2.33 5.51 1.31
N ARG A 24 -2.20 6.65 1.99
CA ARG A 24 -2.81 7.89 1.54
C ARG A 24 -2.24 8.34 0.21
N GLU A 25 -0.91 8.27 0.06
CA GLU A 25 -0.25 8.59 -1.21
C GLU A 25 -0.71 7.67 -2.33
N ILE A 26 -0.88 6.38 -2.05
CA ILE A 26 -1.38 5.42 -3.02
C ILE A 26 -2.77 5.83 -3.49
N LEU A 27 -3.67 6.16 -2.57
CA LEU A 27 -5.02 6.57 -2.92
C LEU A 27 -5.03 7.83 -3.77
N ASP A 28 -4.20 8.80 -3.42
CA ASP A 28 -4.08 10.04 -4.19
C ASP A 28 -3.57 9.77 -5.60
N LEU A 29 -2.56 8.92 -5.73
CA LEU A 29 -2.01 8.56 -7.05
C LEU A 29 -3.03 7.81 -7.90
N LEU A 30 -3.81 6.91 -7.31
CA LEU A 30 -4.84 6.18 -8.04
C LEU A 30 -5.98 7.09 -8.48
N ARG A 31 -6.22 8.14 -7.72
CA ARG A 31 -7.21 9.14 -8.09
C ARG A 31 -6.75 9.94 -9.31
N LEU A 32 -5.46 10.25 -9.38
CA LEU A 32 -4.86 10.99 -10.49
C LEU A 32 -4.61 10.10 -11.71
N HIS A 33 -4.30 8.83 -11.49
CA HIS A 33 -3.94 7.88 -12.53
C HIS A 33 -4.76 6.60 -12.42
N PRO A 34 -6.08 6.67 -12.66
CA PRO A 34 -6.92 5.47 -12.58
C PRO A 34 -6.50 4.43 -13.61
N GLY A 35 -6.47 3.18 -13.20
CA GLY A 35 -6.11 2.08 -14.07
C GLY A 35 -4.61 1.81 -14.16
N CYS A 36 -3.78 2.47 -13.37
CA CYS A 36 -2.35 2.20 -13.39
C CYS A 36 -2.05 0.80 -12.85
N SER A 37 -0.91 0.25 -13.26
CA SER A 37 -0.46 -1.05 -12.78
C SER A 37 0.30 -0.91 -11.47
N VAL A 38 0.50 -2.05 -10.79
CA VAL A 38 1.31 -2.08 -9.55
C VAL A 38 2.72 -1.56 -9.83
N GLY A 39 3.31 -1.97 -10.96
CA GLY A 39 4.65 -1.52 -11.32
C GLY A 39 4.75 -0.02 -11.53
N GLU A 40 3.76 0.55 -12.21
CA GLU A 40 3.71 2.00 -12.42
C GLU A 40 3.54 2.74 -11.09
N LEU A 41 2.65 2.24 -10.24
CA LEU A 41 2.42 2.82 -8.92
C LEU A 41 3.69 2.77 -8.08
N ALA A 42 4.37 1.63 -8.06
CA ALA A 42 5.55 1.42 -7.23
C ALA A 42 6.71 2.35 -7.59
N ARG A 43 6.78 2.85 -8.83
CA ARG A 43 7.82 3.79 -9.26
C ARG A 43 7.78 5.11 -8.51
N ASN A 44 6.65 5.44 -7.89
CA ASN A 44 6.46 6.69 -7.17
C ASN A 44 6.96 6.62 -5.72
N PHE A 45 7.45 5.46 -5.29
CA PHE A 45 7.86 5.25 -3.91
C PHE A 45 9.30 4.77 -3.80
N ASP A 46 9.98 5.20 -2.75
CA ASP A 46 11.34 4.77 -2.39
C ASP A 46 11.30 3.48 -1.58
N THR A 47 10.43 2.56 -1.95
CA THR A 47 10.27 1.31 -1.23
C THR A 47 10.18 0.17 -2.24
N THR A 48 10.15 -1.06 -1.73
CA THR A 48 10.08 -2.22 -2.59
C THR A 48 8.67 -2.39 -3.15
N ARG A 49 8.58 -3.02 -4.31
CA ARG A 49 7.31 -3.39 -4.91
C ARG A 49 6.49 -4.27 -3.96
N VAL A 50 7.17 -5.15 -3.21
CA VAL A 50 6.50 -6.02 -2.24
C VAL A 50 5.82 -5.21 -1.15
N ALA A 51 6.48 -4.15 -0.66
CA ALA A 51 5.88 -3.27 0.35
C ALA A 51 4.67 -2.55 -0.20
N VAL A 52 4.75 -2.04 -1.42
CA VAL A 52 3.60 -1.39 -2.09
C VAL A 52 2.44 -2.37 -2.24
N MET A 53 2.73 -3.60 -2.65
CA MET A 53 1.71 -4.64 -2.76
C MET A 53 1.05 -4.96 -1.43
N HIS A 54 1.83 -4.94 -0.34
CA HIS A 54 1.30 -5.15 0.99
C HIS A 54 0.27 -4.06 1.35
N HIS A 55 0.61 -2.81 1.10
CA HIS A 55 -0.31 -1.70 1.35
C HIS A 55 -1.56 -1.79 0.46
N LEU A 56 -1.38 -2.17 -0.79
CA LEU A 56 -2.50 -2.36 -1.72
C LEU A 56 -3.47 -3.42 -1.23
N ARG A 57 -2.94 -4.52 -0.70
CA ARG A 57 -3.77 -5.60 -0.17
C ARG A 57 -4.64 -5.11 0.98
N ILE A 58 -4.07 -4.31 1.88
CA ILE A 58 -4.82 -3.72 2.98
C ILE A 58 -5.93 -2.82 2.46
N LEU A 59 -5.62 -1.99 1.47
CA LEU A 59 -6.58 -1.06 0.87
C LEU A 59 -7.69 -1.80 0.11
N GLU A 60 -7.35 -2.87 -0.59
CA GLU A 60 -8.34 -3.73 -1.25
C GLU A 60 -9.27 -4.38 -0.24
N ASN A 61 -8.71 -4.92 0.84
CA ASN A 61 -9.49 -5.56 1.90
C ASN A 61 -10.43 -4.57 2.60
N SER A 62 -10.04 -3.31 2.65
CA SER A 62 -10.86 -2.25 3.23
C SER A 62 -11.88 -1.68 2.25
N GLY A 63 -11.87 -2.12 1.00
CA GLY A 63 -12.77 -1.62 -0.02
C GLY A 63 -12.40 -0.27 -0.60
N LEU A 64 -11.23 0.26 -0.27
CA LEU A 64 -10.77 1.56 -0.76
C LEU A 64 -10.09 1.49 -2.12
N VAL A 65 -9.64 0.33 -2.52
CA VAL A 65 -9.01 0.09 -3.81
C VAL A 65 -9.70 -1.08 -4.50
N ILE A 66 -9.96 -0.92 -5.77
CA ILE A 66 -10.47 -1.99 -6.62
C ILE A 66 -9.36 -2.38 -7.59
N SER A 67 -9.16 -3.68 -7.74
CA SER A 67 -8.17 -4.22 -8.65
C SER A 67 -8.88 -5.06 -9.70
N LEU A 68 -8.70 -4.70 -10.96
CA LEU A 68 -9.25 -5.44 -12.08
C LEU A 68 -8.11 -6.07 -12.87
N LYS A 69 -8.18 -7.38 -13.05
CA LYS A 69 -7.17 -8.10 -13.80
C LYS A 69 -7.57 -8.17 -15.27
N GLU A 70 -6.70 -7.68 -16.14
CA GLU A 70 -6.88 -7.78 -17.59
C GLU A 70 -5.64 -8.47 -18.16
N GLY A 71 -5.80 -9.73 -18.57
CA GLY A 71 -4.67 -10.54 -18.99
C GLY A 71 -3.71 -10.78 -17.84
N ARG A 72 -2.45 -10.36 -18.00
CA ARG A 72 -1.42 -10.47 -16.97
C ARG A 72 -1.27 -9.19 -16.14
N VAL A 73 -2.00 -8.14 -16.52
CA VAL A 73 -1.88 -6.83 -15.90
C VAL A 73 -3.04 -6.60 -14.96
N ARG A 74 -2.73 -6.12 -13.78
CA ARG A 74 -3.72 -5.72 -12.81
C ARG A 74 -3.84 -4.21 -12.84
N GLN A 75 -5.06 -3.72 -13.10
CA GLN A 75 -5.36 -2.30 -13.12
C GLN A 75 -5.95 -1.89 -11.78
N LEU A 76 -5.46 -0.79 -11.24
CA LEU A 76 -5.82 -0.33 -9.90
C LEU A 76 -6.69 0.93 -9.97
N PHE A 77 -7.71 0.97 -9.13
CA PHE A 77 -8.65 2.08 -9.10
C PHE A 77 -8.97 2.45 -7.65
N HIS A 78 -9.11 3.73 -7.41
CA HIS A 78 -9.66 4.23 -6.15
C HIS A 78 -11.17 4.01 -6.17
N ASN A 79 -11.69 3.43 -5.13
CA ASN A 79 -13.12 3.18 -5.03
C ASN A 79 -13.86 4.39 -4.46
#